data_214222b853da7a33d84502611ec556f5
#
_entry.id   214222b853da7a33d84502611ec556f5
#
_cell.length_a   1.000
_cell.length_b   1.000
_cell.length_c   1.000
_cell.angle_alpha   90.00
_cell.angle_beta   90.00
_cell.angle_gamma   90.00
#
_symmetry.space_group_name_H-M   'P 1'
#
loop_
_entity.id
_entity.type
_entity.pdbx_description
1 polymer ?
#
loop_
_entity_poly.entity_id
_entity_poly.type
_entity_poly.pdbx_seq_one_letter_code
_entity_poly.pdbx_strand_id
1 'polypeptide(L)'
;MKTKEGLWRLSPSGLYSYTECRACFWLENHHEKAPGIPPVLNMAMDSIFKSRYDMYREKNELPPEIQRLGKEDVSLFGDIETLNQWRGYASNLRIVNEKAGYELSGR
;
A
#
# COMPACT_ATOMS: atom_id res chain seq x y z
N MET A 1 -11.11 7.17 -10.63
CA MET A 1 -11.22 8.63 -10.31
C MET A 1 -10.12 9.38 -11.05
N LYS A 2 -10.42 10.49 -11.66
CA LYS A 2 -9.42 11.31 -12.36
C LYS A 2 -8.70 12.24 -11.39
N THR A 3 -7.39 12.42 -11.59
CA THR A 3 -6.61 13.44 -10.89
C THR A 3 -6.93 14.84 -11.41
N LYS A 4 -6.42 15.88 -10.73
CA LYS A 4 -6.53 17.27 -11.18
C LYS A 4 -5.87 17.49 -12.56
N GLU A 5 -4.89 16.67 -12.91
CA GLU A 5 -4.16 16.69 -14.19
C GLU A 5 -4.88 15.89 -15.30
N GLY A 6 -6.05 15.33 -15.00
CA GLY A 6 -6.85 14.57 -15.95
C GLY A 6 -6.44 13.10 -16.13
N LEU A 7 -5.49 12.62 -15.35
CA LEU A 7 -5.05 11.23 -15.39
C LEU A 7 -5.99 10.32 -14.59
N TRP A 8 -6.18 9.10 -15.06
CA TRP A 8 -6.88 8.08 -14.29
C TRP A 8 -5.98 7.53 -13.19
N ARG A 9 -6.41 7.66 -11.94
CA ARG A 9 -5.68 7.07 -10.80
C ARG A 9 -6.15 5.64 -10.60
N LEU A 10 -5.20 4.71 -10.71
CA LEU A 10 -5.43 3.28 -10.54
C LEU A 10 -4.59 2.76 -9.36
N SER A 11 -5.12 1.78 -8.66
CA SER A 11 -4.42 1.06 -7.60
C SER A 11 -4.43 -0.45 -7.89
N PRO A 12 -3.53 -1.24 -7.30
CA PRO A 12 -3.54 -2.69 -7.49
C PRO A 12 -4.88 -3.33 -7.12
N SER A 13 -5.48 -2.92 -6.00
CA SER A 13 -6.81 -3.41 -5.59
C SER A 13 -7.93 -2.97 -6.55
N GLY A 14 -7.83 -1.75 -7.07
CA GLY A 14 -8.77 -1.26 -8.08
C GLY A 14 -8.66 -2.03 -9.40
N LEU A 15 -7.44 -2.36 -9.83
CA LEU A 15 -7.24 -3.20 -11.02
C LEU A 15 -7.73 -4.64 -10.79
N TYR A 16 -7.57 -5.17 -9.58
CA TYR A 16 -8.12 -6.47 -9.23
C TYR A 16 -9.65 -6.49 -9.34
N SER A 17 -10.32 -5.41 -8.94
CA SER A 17 -11.77 -5.30 -9.07
C SER A 17 -12.25 -5.42 -10.53
N TYR A 18 -11.43 -5.04 -11.51
CA TYR A 18 -11.72 -5.25 -12.92
C TYR A 18 -11.79 -6.74 -13.29
N THR A 19 -10.97 -7.58 -12.68
CA THR A 19 -10.99 -9.05 -12.91
C THR A 19 -12.21 -9.71 -12.29
N GLU A 20 -12.70 -9.18 -11.18
CA GLU A 20 -13.86 -9.71 -10.47
C GLU A 20 -15.19 -9.23 -11.08
N CYS A 21 -15.28 -7.94 -11.38
CA CYS A 21 -16.51 -7.33 -11.90
C CYS A 21 -16.18 -6.08 -12.73
N ARG A 22 -16.20 -6.20 -14.05
CA ARG A 22 -15.91 -5.07 -14.96
C ARG A 22 -16.88 -3.91 -14.81
N ALA A 23 -18.15 -4.20 -14.58
CA ALA A 23 -19.17 -3.17 -14.37
C ALA A 23 -18.94 -2.41 -13.06
N CYS A 24 -18.56 -3.12 -11.99
CA CYS A 24 -18.20 -2.53 -10.70
C CYS A 24 -16.97 -1.62 -10.82
N PHE A 25 -15.95 -2.08 -11.52
CA PHE A 25 -14.76 -1.28 -11.79
C PHE A 25 -15.10 0.03 -12.54
N TRP A 26 -15.95 -0.06 -13.56
CA TRP A 26 -16.39 1.12 -14.30
C TRP A 26 -17.16 2.10 -13.42
N LEU A 27 -18.11 1.59 -12.63
CA LEU A 27 -18.90 2.41 -11.70
C LEU A 27 -18.03 3.11 -10.65
N GLU A 28 -17.09 2.40 -10.06
CA GLU A 28 -16.15 2.96 -9.06
C GLU A 28 -15.28 4.10 -9.61
N ASN A 29 -14.95 4.04 -10.89
CA ASN A 29 -14.12 5.07 -11.54
C ASN A 29 -14.91 6.26 -12.10
N HIS A 30 -16.17 6.09 -12.45
CA HIS A 30 -17.01 7.11 -13.06
C HIS A 30 -18.06 7.70 -12.11
N HIS A 31 -18.39 6.97 -11.05
CA HIS A 31 -19.35 7.34 -10.02
C HIS A 31 -18.73 7.20 -8.64
N GLU A 32 -19.53 7.42 -7.62
CA GLU A 32 -19.08 7.21 -6.24
C GLU A 32 -18.90 5.72 -5.95
N LYS A 33 -17.82 5.42 -5.24
CA LYS A 33 -17.60 4.08 -4.72
C LYS A 33 -18.63 3.80 -3.61
N ALA A 34 -19.23 2.62 -3.63
CA ALA A 34 -20.12 2.19 -2.56
C ALA A 34 -19.39 2.23 -1.21
N PRO A 35 -20.02 2.76 -0.15
CA PRO A 35 -19.41 2.77 1.17
C PRO A 35 -19.17 1.33 1.65
N GLY A 36 -17.92 1.04 2.00
CA GLY A 36 -17.51 -0.25 2.56
C GLY A 36 -17.37 -0.20 4.08
N ILE A 37 -17.43 -1.35 4.71
CA ILE A 37 -17.10 -1.47 6.14
C ILE A 37 -15.58 -1.39 6.26
N PRO A 38 -15.02 -0.44 7.05
CA PRO A 38 -13.58 -0.37 7.27
C PRO A 38 -13.06 -1.66 7.91
N PRO A 39 -11.93 -2.23 7.45
CA PRO A 39 -11.33 -3.41 8.06
C PRO A 39 -10.61 -3.05 9.37
N VAL A 40 -11.35 -2.71 10.40
CA VAL A 40 -10.83 -2.16 11.67
C VAL A 40 -9.83 -3.10 12.33
N LEU A 41 -10.12 -4.40 12.35
CA LEU A 41 -9.21 -5.40 12.91
C LEU A 41 -7.89 -5.46 12.15
N ASN A 42 -7.95 -5.50 10.83
CA ASN A 42 -6.75 -5.54 9.99
C ASN A 42 -5.90 -4.27 10.14
N MET A 43 -6.54 -3.11 10.26
CA MET A 43 -5.86 -1.84 10.48
C MET A 43 -5.18 -1.80 11.85
N ALA A 44 -5.85 -2.30 12.90
CA ALA A 44 -5.28 -2.38 14.24
C ALA A 44 -4.09 -3.35 14.29
N MET A 45 -4.19 -4.52 13.68
CA MET A 45 -3.10 -5.48 13.57
C MET A 45 -1.91 -4.91 12.79
N ASP A 46 -2.16 -4.26 11.66
CA ASP A 46 -1.11 -3.60 10.87
C ASP A 46 -0.35 -2.56 11.69
N SER A 47 -1.06 -1.74 12.46
CA SER A 47 -0.47 -0.73 13.33
C SER A 47 0.41 -1.38 14.44
N ILE A 48 -0.06 -2.45 15.06
CA ILE A 48 0.68 -3.18 16.08
C ILE A 48 1.96 -3.79 15.48
N PHE A 49 1.87 -4.44 14.34
CA PHE A 49 3.02 -5.03 13.66
C PHE A 49 4.05 -3.96 13.25
N LYS A 50 3.62 -2.85 12.70
CA LYS A 50 4.51 -1.74 12.36
C LYS A 50 5.28 -1.23 13.57
N SER A 51 4.59 -0.99 14.68
CA SER A 51 5.21 -0.54 15.93
C SER A 51 6.20 -1.56 16.49
N ARG A 52 5.85 -2.84 16.43
CA ARG A 52 6.73 -3.93 16.88
C ARG A 52 8.00 -4.02 16.03
N TYR A 53 7.87 -4.00 14.70
CA TYR A 53 9.02 -4.05 13.81
C TYR A 53 9.89 -2.79 13.92
N ASP A 54 9.31 -1.63 14.14
CA ASP A 54 10.05 -0.38 14.36
C ASP A 54 10.91 -0.48 15.62
N MET A 55 10.41 -1.09 16.70
CA MET A 55 11.18 -1.36 17.91
C MET A 55 12.43 -2.22 17.64
N TYR A 56 12.28 -3.30 16.89
CA TYR A 56 13.40 -4.17 16.50
C TYR A 56 14.36 -3.48 15.54
N ARG A 57 13.86 -2.64 14.65
CA ARG A 57 14.67 -1.85 13.72
C ARG A 57 15.58 -0.86 14.47
N GLU A 58 15.07 -0.20 15.49
CA GLU A 58 15.87 0.70 16.35
C GLU A 58 17.01 -0.03 17.08
N LYS A 59 16.80 -1.28 17.42
CA LYS A 59 17.81 -2.14 18.07
C LYS A 59 18.74 -2.85 17.08
N ASN A 60 18.54 -2.72 15.79
CA ASN A 60 19.20 -3.50 14.73
C ASN A 60 19.08 -5.03 14.93
N GLU A 61 17.95 -5.47 15.43
CA GLU A 61 17.65 -6.88 15.68
C GLU A 61 16.50 -7.35 14.79
N LEU A 62 16.45 -8.66 14.55
CA LEU A 62 15.31 -9.30 13.90
C LEU A 62 14.28 -9.74 14.94
N PRO A 63 12.98 -9.64 14.63
CA PRO A 63 11.95 -10.23 15.48
C PRO A 63 12.14 -11.74 15.62
N PRO A 64 11.78 -12.35 16.77
CA PRO A 64 11.97 -13.78 17.03
C PRO A 64 11.35 -14.69 15.96
N GLU A 65 10.22 -14.34 15.42
CA GLU A 65 9.53 -15.06 14.35
C GLU A 65 10.34 -15.14 13.06
N ILE A 66 11.11 -14.09 12.74
CA ILE A 66 12.01 -14.07 11.56
C ILE A 66 13.30 -14.81 11.87
N GLN A 67 13.84 -14.70 13.08
CA GLN A 67 15.02 -15.44 13.51
C GLN A 67 14.81 -16.96 13.43
N ARG A 68 13.59 -17.44 13.71
CA ARG A 68 13.23 -18.87 13.60
C ARG A 68 13.28 -19.42 12.18
N LEU A 69 13.25 -18.57 11.18
CA LEU A 69 13.37 -18.97 9.76
C LEU A 69 14.81 -19.38 9.39
N GLY A 70 15.78 -19.11 10.26
CA GLY A 70 17.18 -19.53 10.06
C GLY A 70 17.89 -18.89 8.87
N LYS A 71 17.40 -17.76 8.38
CA LYS A 71 18.01 -17.02 7.26
C LYS A 71 18.97 -15.96 7.81
N GLU A 72 20.25 -16.16 7.61
CA GLU A 72 21.31 -15.29 8.15
C GLU A 72 21.44 -13.96 7.38
N ASP A 73 21.07 -13.93 6.11
CA ASP A 73 21.25 -12.77 5.22
C ASP A 73 20.04 -11.82 5.18
N VAL A 74 19.16 -11.89 6.16
CA VAL A 74 17.95 -11.08 6.24
C VAL A 74 18.07 -10.04 7.33
N SER A 75 17.77 -8.79 7.01
CA SER A 75 17.66 -7.70 7.96
C SER A 75 16.40 -6.87 7.71
N LEU A 76 15.95 -6.14 8.73
CA LEU A 76 14.87 -5.18 8.54
C LEU A 76 15.36 -3.99 7.70
N PHE A 77 14.48 -3.45 6.87
CA PHE A 77 14.79 -2.29 6.05
C PHE A 77 15.17 -1.09 6.95
N GLY A 78 16.38 -0.57 6.77
CA GLY A 78 17.00 0.38 7.71
C GLY A 78 16.76 1.85 7.41
N ASP A 79 16.33 2.19 6.19
CA ASP A 79 16.05 3.58 5.81
C ASP A 79 14.65 4.00 6.27
N ILE A 80 14.59 4.62 7.45
CA ILE A 80 13.35 5.05 8.09
C ILE A 80 12.66 6.16 7.30
N GLU A 81 13.39 7.06 6.67
CA GLU A 81 12.81 8.14 5.87
C GLU A 81 12.05 7.59 4.66
N THR A 82 12.69 6.71 3.91
CA THR A 82 12.04 6.03 2.78
C THR A 82 10.85 5.19 3.23
N LEU A 83 10.98 4.49 4.34
CA LEU A 83 9.90 3.68 4.90
C LEU A 83 8.69 4.53 5.30
N ASN A 84 8.90 5.66 5.94
CA ASN A 84 7.85 6.59 6.31
C ASN A 84 7.19 7.23 5.08
N GLN A 85 7.97 7.52 4.05
CA GLN A 85 7.46 7.97 2.76
C GLN A 85 6.51 6.94 2.13
N TRP A 86 6.88 5.67 2.14
CA TRP A 86 6.04 4.60 1.61
C TRP A 86 4.77 4.36 2.45
N ARG A 87 4.81 4.64 3.75
CA ARG A 87 3.66 4.55 4.65
C ARG A 87 2.70 5.74 4.53
N GLY A 88 3.18 6.87 4.01
CA GLY A 88 2.41 8.11 3.89
C GLY A 88 1.39 8.09 2.77
N TYR A 89 0.23 8.71 2.99
CA TYR A 89 -0.80 8.86 1.95
C TYR A 89 -0.42 9.87 0.86
N ALA A 90 0.33 10.90 1.23
CA ALA A 90 0.68 12.00 0.33
C ALA A 90 1.86 11.70 -0.61
N SER A 91 2.67 10.72 -0.27
CA SER A 91 3.92 10.39 -0.96
C SER A 91 4.01 8.90 -1.34
N ASN A 92 2.90 8.35 -1.79
CA ASN A 92 2.83 6.96 -2.25
C ASN A 92 3.77 6.70 -3.43
N LEU A 93 4.21 5.48 -3.54
CA LEU A 93 4.81 4.98 -4.77
C LEU A 93 3.83 5.16 -5.92
N ARG A 94 4.25 5.89 -6.94
CA ARG A 94 3.41 6.09 -8.11
C ARG A 94 4.22 6.09 -9.40
N ILE A 95 3.61 5.55 -10.44
CA ILE A 95 4.14 5.52 -11.79
C ILE A 95 3.15 6.24 -12.69
N VAL A 96 3.61 7.23 -13.41
CA VAL A 96 2.78 8.03 -14.32
C VAL A 96 3.05 7.61 -15.75
N ASN A 97 1.99 7.36 -16.51
CA ASN A 97 2.04 7.16 -17.95
C ASN A 97 1.13 8.18 -18.62
N GLU A 98 1.70 9.33 -18.95
CA GLU A 98 0.97 10.43 -19.59
C GLU A 98 0.41 10.04 -20.96
N LYS A 99 1.14 9.21 -21.70
CA LYS A 99 0.75 8.76 -23.04
C LYS A 99 -0.51 7.90 -23.04
N ALA A 100 -0.67 7.07 -22.00
CA ALA A 100 -1.85 6.24 -21.80
C ALA A 100 -2.91 6.92 -20.91
N GLY A 101 -2.60 8.06 -20.30
CA GLY A 101 -3.54 8.84 -19.51
C GLY A 101 -3.86 8.28 -18.13
N TYR A 102 -2.91 7.56 -17.51
CA TYR A 102 -3.12 7.03 -16.17
C TYR A 102 -1.90 7.21 -15.25
N GLU A 103 -2.15 7.17 -13.95
CA GLU A 103 -1.13 6.96 -12.92
C GLU A 103 -1.48 5.71 -12.10
N LEU A 104 -0.48 4.91 -11.80
CA LEU A 104 -0.57 3.75 -10.93
C LEU A 104 0.03 4.14 -9.57
N SER A 105 -0.75 4.03 -8.52
CA SER A 105 -0.30 4.32 -7.16
C SER A 105 -0.49 3.10 -6.26
N GLY A 106 0.47 2.87 -5.37
CA GLY A 106 0.46 1.77 -4.43
C GLY A 106 1.05 2.17 -3.08
N ARG A 107 0.83 1.30 -2.09
CA ARG A 107 1.42 1.36 -0.76
C ARG A 107 2.05 0.03 -0.43
#